data_e029a223ab2a383c236484646835089c
#
_entry.id   e029a223ab2a383c236484646835089c
#
_cell.length_a   1.000
_cell.length_b   1.000
_cell.length_c   1.000
_cell.angle_alpha   90.00
_cell.angle_beta   90.00
_cell.angle_gamma   90.00
#
_symmetry.space_group_name_H-M   'P 1'
#
loop_
_entity.id
_entity.type
_entity.pdbx_description
1 polymer ?
#
loop_
_entity_poly.entity_id
_entity_poly.type
_entity_poly.pdbx_seq_one_letter_code
_entity_poly.pdbx_strand_id
1 'polypeptide(L)'
;MSTVRVTAAQAIVRFLAAQYTERDGVEQPLFAGMFGIFGHGNVTGIGQALEEHSDLLTYYRPQNEQAMVHTAVAYAKMKNRMQTFACTSSVGPGATNMVTGAALATVNRLPVLLLPGDIFANRRPHPVLQQLEFAGSQDVSVNDAFRPVSRYFDRIYRPEPLLSSLPEAMRVLTDPADTGAVTLAMPEDVQTEAFDAPEAFFEKRVWRVRRPLPEQVDLALAARWIAEAERPLIVAGGGAIYSDASEAVDDFATQCGIPVSESQAGKGVIPWDHPWNVGPIGANGGLAANRIAHDADLVIAVGTRLGDFVTSSRTAFQNPDVRVIGINVAGMDAYKMGALPLVGDARAALTALQGLVLDEGLTRDVTAYAGTIAGLKREWDATVDEQRAIADPANVTQANVIGIVNDASGERDVVVCAAGSMPGDLLKLWRTTDPKGYHLEYGYSCMGYEIAGGLGVKMAAPDRDVYIMVGDGSFLMMHTEIVTAIQEGQKLIIVLVDNGGFQSIHGLQMGSGTPSFGNELRFRNPDSGKLDGSYVPVDFVRTAEGLGAATFTATNADELRDALGKAKRESRTSLVSIRVDPAVRVPNYEGWWDVPIAEVSGEDSVRERRRQYEDDIARQRWYG
;
A
#
# COMPACT_ATOMS: atom_id res chain seq x y z
N MET A 1 -31.25 0.84 -32.88
CA MET A 1 -30.57 -0.02 -31.90
C MET A 1 -31.65 -0.47 -30.93
N SER A 2 -31.62 -1.76 -30.55
CA SER A 2 -32.49 -2.27 -29.48
C SER A 2 -32.14 -1.62 -28.15
N THR A 3 -33.14 -1.35 -27.34
CA THR A 3 -33.00 -0.73 -26.02
C THR A 3 -33.72 -1.57 -24.99
N VAL A 4 -33.22 -1.53 -23.76
CA VAL A 4 -33.84 -2.14 -22.59
C VAL A 4 -34.12 -1.05 -21.55
N ARG A 5 -35.30 -1.10 -20.94
CA ARG A 5 -35.69 -0.14 -19.91
C ARG A 5 -35.18 -0.64 -18.56
N VAL A 6 -34.28 0.14 -17.97
CA VAL A 6 -33.62 -0.19 -16.69
C VAL A 6 -33.49 1.08 -15.83
N THR A 7 -33.38 0.91 -14.51
CA THR A 7 -32.98 2.01 -13.63
C THR A 7 -31.48 2.31 -13.76
N ALA A 8 -31.05 3.51 -13.35
CA ALA A 8 -29.63 3.86 -13.33
C ALA A 8 -28.82 2.84 -12.51
N ALA A 9 -29.34 2.40 -11.35
CA ALA A 9 -28.68 1.42 -10.50
C ALA A 9 -28.57 0.03 -11.16
N GLN A 10 -29.65 -0.47 -11.80
CA GLN A 10 -29.62 -1.71 -12.57
C GLN A 10 -28.63 -1.63 -13.74
N ALA A 11 -28.57 -0.47 -14.42
CA ALA A 11 -27.61 -0.26 -15.48
C ALA A 11 -26.16 -0.35 -14.97
N ILE A 12 -25.85 0.21 -13.80
CA ILE A 12 -24.51 0.11 -13.18
C ILE A 12 -24.17 -1.37 -12.90
N VAL A 13 -25.02 -2.10 -12.19
CA VAL A 13 -24.74 -3.49 -11.80
C VAL A 13 -24.52 -4.37 -13.04
N ARG A 14 -25.41 -4.28 -14.03
CA ARG A 14 -25.29 -5.06 -15.27
C ARG A 14 -24.06 -4.68 -16.09
N PHE A 15 -23.74 -3.38 -16.17
CA PHE A 15 -22.53 -2.93 -16.87
C PHE A 15 -21.26 -3.46 -16.20
N LEU A 16 -21.12 -3.32 -14.88
CA LEU A 16 -19.93 -3.74 -14.15
C LEU A 16 -19.68 -5.24 -14.28
N ALA A 17 -20.72 -6.05 -14.23
CA ALA A 17 -20.62 -7.51 -14.40
C ALA A 17 -20.09 -7.93 -15.79
N ALA A 18 -20.27 -7.08 -16.81
CA ALA A 18 -19.83 -7.35 -18.18
C ALA A 18 -18.42 -6.82 -18.51
N GLN A 19 -17.71 -6.19 -17.55
CA GLN A 19 -16.38 -5.64 -17.79
C GLN A 19 -15.27 -6.63 -17.43
N TYR A 20 -14.32 -6.79 -18.32
CA TYR A 20 -13.17 -7.69 -18.20
C TYR A 20 -11.87 -6.96 -18.48
N THR A 21 -10.77 -7.44 -17.92
CA THR A 21 -9.42 -7.03 -18.27
C THR A 21 -8.67 -8.16 -18.95
N GLU A 22 -7.72 -7.80 -19.82
CA GLU A 22 -6.80 -8.76 -20.45
C GLU A 22 -5.38 -8.21 -20.40
N ARG A 23 -4.42 -9.06 -20.06
CA ARG A 23 -2.97 -8.81 -20.18
C ARG A 23 -2.25 -10.13 -20.45
N ASP A 24 -1.35 -10.13 -21.44
CA ASP A 24 -0.52 -11.28 -21.81
C ASP A 24 -1.36 -12.54 -22.18
N GLY A 25 -2.56 -12.36 -22.74
CA GLY A 25 -3.46 -13.45 -23.12
C GLY A 25 -4.33 -14.00 -21.98
N VAL A 26 -4.21 -13.45 -20.76
CA VAL A 26 -5.04 -13.84 -19.61
C VAL A 26 -6.19 -12.84 -19.44
N GLU A 27 -7.40 -13.33 -19.62
CA GLU A 27 -8.62 -12.56 -19.42
C GLU A 27 -9.27 -12.90 -18.07
N GLN A 28 -9.82 -11.87 -17.38
CA GLN A 28 -10.54 -12.03 -16.11
C GLN A 28 -11.58 -10.92 -15.92
N PRO A 29 -12.63 -11.13 -15.10
CA PRO A 29 -13.54 -10.05 -14.71
C PRO A 29 -12.79 -8.90 -14.06
N LEU A 30 -13.14 -7.64 -14.40
CA LEU A 30 -12.54 -6.46 -13.74
C LEU A 30 -13.05 -6.32 -12.30
N PHE A 31 -14.34 -6.59 -12.07
CA PHE A 31 -14.94 -6.50 -10.74
C PHE A 31 -15.18 -7.88 -10.14
N ALA A 32 -14.57 -8.13 -8.97
CA ALA A 32 -14.78 -9.36 -8.20
C ALA A 32 -16.08 -9.31 -7.38
N GLY A 33 -16.71 -8.15 -7.28
CA GLY A 33 -17.94 -7.91 -6.55
C GLY A 33 -18.11 -6.43 -6.17
N MET A 34 -19.08 -6.16 -5.31
CA MET A 34 -19.33 -4.84 -4.76
C MET A 34 -19.43 -4.89 -3.25
N PHE A 35 -18.62 -4.10 -2.57
CA PHE A 35 -18.80 -3.79 -1.16
C PHE A 35 -19.84 -2.69 -0.98
N GLY A 36 -20.63 -2.76 0.09
CA GLY A 36 -21.58 -1.69 0.34
C GLY A 36 -22.09 -1.65 1.78
N ILE A 37 -22.32 -0.43 2.26
CA ILE A 37 -23.11 -0.16 3.46
C ILE A 37 -24.35 0.61 3.03
N PHE A 38 -25.52 0.02 3.28
CA PHE A 38 -26.78 0.63 2.88
C PHE A 38 -27.29 1.63 3.93
N GLY A 39 -27.84 2.71 3.43
CA GLY A 39 -28.65 3.66 4.14
C GLY A 39 -29.71 4.19 3.16
N HIS A 40 -30.46 5.25 3.55
CA HIS A 40 -31.51 5.79 2.68
C HIS A 40 -30.97 6.26 1.31
N GLY A 41 -29.69 6.64 1.23
CA GLY A 41 -29.07 7.18 0.03
C GLY A 41 -28.70 6.17 -1.04
N ASN A 42 -28.82 4.85 -0.80
CA ASN A 42 -28.47 3.82 -1.79
C ASN A 42 -29.27 2.51 -1.68
N VAL A 43 -30.07 2.31 -0.63
CA VAL A 43 -30.75 1.02 -0.39
C VAL A 43 -31.82 0.71 -1.44
N THR A 44 -32.59 1.71 -1.89
CA THR A 44 -33.67 1.53 -2.87
C THR A 44 -33.19 1.64 -4.32
N GLY A 45 -31.97 2.10 -4.53
CA GLY A 45 -31.31 2.16 -5.83
C GLY A 45 -30.34 1.00 -6.00
N ILE A 46 -29.05 1.21 -5.66
CA ILE A 46 -27.99 0.20 -5.84
C ILE A 46 -28.27 -1.06 -5.01
N GLY A 47 -28.84 -0.94 -3.79
CA GLY A 47 -29.17 -2.09 -2.95
C GLY A 47 -30.23 -2.99 -3.60
N GLN A 48 -31.29 -2.40 -4.14
CA GLN A 48 -32.33 -3.15 -4.88
C GLN A 48 -31.76 -3.82 -6.15
N ALA A 49 -30.92 -3.09 -6.90
CA ALA A 49 -30.31 -3.63 -8.11
C ALA A 49 -29.33 -4.80 -7.84
N LEU A 50 -28.59 -4.75 -6.73
CA LEU A 50 -27.71 -5.85 -6.31
C LEU A 50 -28.49 -7.09 -5.85
N GLU A 51 -29.63 -6.91 -5.19
CA GLU A 51 -30.49 -8.02 -4.80
C GLU A 51 -31.10 -8.69 -6.03
N GLU A 52 -31.66 -7.91 -6.96
CA GLU A 52 -32.28 -8.41 -8.19
C GLU A 52 -31.28 -9.11 -9.13
N HIS A 53 -30.02 -8.65 -9.15
CA HIS A 53 -28.95 -9.16 -10.00
C HIS A 53 -27.82 -9.81 -9.20
N SER A 54 -28.16 -10.48 -8.09
CA SER A 54 -27.19 -11.13 -7.20
C SER A 54 -26.42 -12.29 -7.86
N ASP A 55 -26.93 -12.83 -8.96
CA ASP A 55 -26.26 -13.81 -9.82
C ASP A 55 -25.16 -13.21 -10.71
N LEU A 56 -25.21 -11.90 -10.98
CA LEU A 56 -24.24 -11.19 -11.84
C LEU A 56 -23.07 -10.61 -11.06
N LEU A 57 -23.31 -10.05 -9.88
CA LEU A 57 -22.30 -9.35 -9.09
C LEU A 57 -22.47 -9.61 -7.59
N THR A 58 -21.51 -10.29 -6.98
CA THR A 58 -21.56 -10.62 -5.55
C THR A 58 -21.49 -9.36 -4.68
N TYR A 59 -22.43 -9.27 -3.73
CA TYR A 59 -22.44 -8.23 -2.70
C TYR A 59 -21.72 -8.68 -1.44
N TYR A 60 -20.90 -7.77 -0.86
CA TYR A 60 -20.19 -7.97 0.40
C TYR A 60 -20.52 -6.85 1.39
N ARG A 61 -20.85 -7.22 2.64
CA ARG A 61 -21.20 -6.25 3.67
C ARG A 61 -20.04 -6.01 4.64
N PRO A 62 -19.34 -4.86 4.57
CA PRO A 62 -18.31 -4.47 5.54
C PRO A 62 -18.92 -3.86 6.81
N GLN A 63 -18.08 -3.50 7.78
CA GLN A 63 -18.49 -2.82 8.99
C GLN A 63 -18.19 -1.30 8.95
N ASN A 64 -17.29 -0.87 8.06
CA ASN A 64 -16.87 0.52 7.93
C ASN A 64 -16.56 0.85 6.46
N GLU A 65 -16.96 2.04 5.99
CA GLU A 65 -16.81 2.44 4.59
C GLU A 65 -15.34 2.71 4.21
N GLN A 66 -14.51 3.22 5.12
CA GLN A 66 -13.08 3.35 4.87
C GLN A 66 -12.45 1.96 4.71
N ALA A 67 -12.82 1.02 5.58
CA ALA A 67 -12.30 -0.33 5.57
C ALA A 67 -12.65 -1.09 4.28
N MET A 68 -13.88 -0.92 3.74
CA MET A 68 -14.22 -1.58 2.46
C MET A 68 -13.35 -1.09 1.30
N VAL A 69 -12.99 0.20 1.29
CA VAL A 69 -12.06 0.72 0.27
C VAL A 69 -10.65 0.17 0.48
N HIS A 70 -10.19 0.05 1.72
CA HIS A 70 -8.91 -0.61 2.04
C HIS A 70 -8.88 -2.07 1.56
N THR A 71 -9.96 -2.82 1.79
CA THR A 71 -10.10 -4.22 1.32
C THR A 71 -10.04 -4.29 -0.21
N ALA A 72 -10.79 -3.43 -0.91
CA ALA A 72 -10.79 -3.35 -2.37
C ALA A 72 -9.40 -3.02 -2.95
N VAL A 73 -8.71 -2.07 -2.34
CA VAL A 73 -7.36 -1.65 -2.76
C VAL A 73 -6.32 -2.75 -2.51
N ALA A 74 -6.40 -3.45 -1.37
CA ALA A 74 -5.53 -4.58 -1.08
C ALA A 74 -5.72 -5.73 -2.07
N TYR A 75 -6.97 -6.04 -2.38
CA TYR A 75 -7.33 -7.02 -3.40
C TYR A 75 -6.72 -6.65 -4.77
N ALA A 76 -6.92 -5.40 -5.21
CA ALA A 76 -6.39 -4.92 -6.49
C ALA A 76 -4.85 -4.97 -6.55
N LYS A 77 -4.16 -4.68 -5.43
CA LYS A 77 -2.71 -4.81 -5.30
C LYS A 77 -2.25 -6.26 -5.48
N MET A 78 -2.93 -7.22 -4.85
CA MET A 78 -2.63 -8.65 -5.01
C MET A 78 -2.86 -9.14 -6.45
N LYS A 79 -3.89 -8.61 -7.12
CA LYS A 79 -4.25 -8.94 -8.52
C LYS A 79 -3.49 -8.11 -9.56
N ASN A 80 -2.37 -7.49 -9.22
CA ASN A 80 -1.56 -6.68 -10.15
C ASN A 80 -2.37 -5.60 -10.89
N ARG A 81 -3.40 -5.03 -10.23
CA ARG A 81 -4.34 -4.02 -10.78
C ARG A 81 -5.26 -4.53 -11.88
N MET A 82 -5.28 -5.85 -12.12
CA MET A 82 -6.09 -6.46 -13.18
C MET A 82 -7.52 -6.73 -12.74
N GLN A 83 -7.80 -6.69 -11.42
CA GLN A 83 -9.10 -6.93 -10.84
C GLN A 83 -9.28 -6.06 -9.59
N THR A 84 -10.51 -5.62 -9.33
CA THR A 84 -10.84 -4.75 -8.18
C THR A 84 -12.26 -5.00 -7.69
N PHE A 85 -12.74 -4.17 -6.77
CA PHE A 85 -14.13 -4.07 -6.33
C PHE A 85 -14.72 -2.70 -6.63
N ALA A 86 -16.04 -2.64 -6.74
CA ALA A 86 -16.78 -1.41 -6.54
C ALA A 86 -17.17 -1.27 -5.05
N CYS A 87 -17.30 -0.04 -4.57
CA CYS A 87 -17.71 0.28 -3.20
C CYS A 87 -18.85 1.29 -3.22
N THR A 88 -19.96 0.99 -2.56
CA THR A 88 -21.10 1.91 -2.43
C THR A 88 -21.39 2.25 -0.98
N SER A 89 -21.79 3.49 -0.74
CA SER A 89 -22.19 3.97 0.59
C SER A 89 -23.45 4.81 0.51
N SER A 90 -24.09 5.01 1.66
CA SER A 90 -25.14 6.00 1.80
C SER A 90 -24.61 7.42 1.60
N VAL A 91 -25.47 8.41 1.70
CA VAL A 91 -25.15 9.84 1.61
C VAL A 91 -24.40 10.32 2.86
N GLY A 92 -23.78 11.48 2.78
CA GLY A 92 -23.23 12.21 3.93
C GLY A 92 -22.09 11.46 4.62
N PRO A 93 -22.23 11.07 5.90
CA PRO A 93 -21.15 10.45 6.67
C PRO A 93 -20.66 9.13 6.09
N GLY A 94 -21.54 8.30 5.50
CA GLY A 94 -21.13 7.08 4.82
C GLY A 94 -20.22 7.37 3.63
N ALA A 95 -20.54 8.38 2.83
CA ALA A 95 -19.72 8.84 1.71
C ALA A 95 -18.37 9.39 2.22
N THR A 96 -18.37 10.30 3.19
CA THR A 96 -17.12 10.92 3.68
C THR A 96 -16.17 9.94 4.33
N ASN A 97 -16.66 8.87 4.94
CA ASN A 97 -15.81 7.79 5.47
C ASN A 97 -14.93 7.13 4.39
N MET A 98 -15.33 7.13 3.11
CA MET A 98 -14.51 6.56 2.04
C MET A 98 -13.36 7.48 1.58
N VAL A 99 -13.33 8.76 1.94
CA VAL A 99 -12.38 9.75 1.40
C VAL A 99 -10.93 9.36 1.67
N THR A 100 -10.60 8.91 2.88
CA THR A 100 -9.26 8.41 3.22
C THR A 100 -8.87 7.21 2.35
N GLY A 101 -9.78 6.27 2.13
CA GLY A 101 -9.54 5.12 1.25
C GLY A 101 -9.34 5.53 -0.21
N ALA A 102 -10.10 6.52 -0.70
CA ALA A 102 -9.92 7.10 -2.04
C ALA A 102 -8.53 7.73 -2.21
N ALA A 103 -8.08 8.51 -1.21
CA ALA A 103 -6.75 9.11 -1.22
C ALA A 103 -5.65 8.04 -1.26
N LEU A 104 -5.78 7.00 -0.43
CA LEU A 104 -4.87 5.85 -0.39
C LEU A 104 -4.80 5.15 -1.75
N ALA A 105 -5.95 4.87 -2.37
CA ALA A 105 -6.02 4.26 -3.71
C ALA A 105 -5.28 5.11 -4.76
N THR A 106 -5.54 6.42 -4.75
CA THR A 106 -4.97 7.37 -5.71
C THR A 106 -3.47 7.56 -5.52
N VAL A 107 -2.99 7.69 -4.27
CA VAL A 107 -1.55 7.80 -3.97
C VAL A 107 -0.79 6.54 -4.40
N ASN A 108 -1.38 5.36 -4.19
CA ASN A 108 -0.75 4.07 -4.54
C ASN A 108 -1.04 3.63 -5.98
N ARG A 109 -1.84 4.38 -6.75
CA ARG A 109 -2.29 4.02 -8.11
C ARG A 109 -2.90 2.63 -8.14
N LEU A 110 -3.87 2.40 -7.28
CA LEU A 110 -4.62 1.14 -7.19
C LEU A 110 -6.08 1.38 -7.56
N PRO A 111 -6.63 0.62 -8.52
CA PRO A 111 -7.98 0.85 -9.00
C PRO A 111 -9.03 0.54 -7.94
N VAL A 112 -10.00 1.43 -7.77
CA VAL A 112 -11.24 1.19 -7.04
C VAL A 112 -12.35 2.10 -7.57
N LEU A 113 -13.56 1.56 -7.78
CA LEU A 113 -14.73 2.33 -8.17
C LEU A 113 -15.56 2.68 -6.92
N LEU A 114 -15.79 3.96 -6.68
CA LEU A 114 -16.59 4.47 -5.56
C LEU A 114 -17.92 5.02 -6.08
N LEU A 115 -19.01 4.56 -5.48
CA LEU A 115 -20.39 4.93 -5.82
C LEU A 115 -21.10 5.48 -4.57
N PRO A 116 -20.67 6.64 -4.03
CA PRO A 116 -21.35 7.27 -2.90
C PRO A 116 -22.73 7.78 -3.30
N GLY A 117 -23.72 7.62 -2.42
CA GLY A 117 -24.98 8.34 -2.53
C GLY A 117 -24.77 9.85 -2.49
N ASP A 118 -25.64 10.63 -3.14
CA ASP A 118 -25.56 12.10 -3.19
C ASP A 118 -26.92 12.73 -2.95
N ILE A 119 -26.96 14.05 -2.86
CA ILE A 119 -28.19 14.83 -2.74
C ILE A 119 -29.14 14.55 -3.92
N PHE A 120 -30.44 14.76 -3.69
CA PHE A 120 -31.44 14.65 -4.77
C PHE A 120 -31.15 15.62 -5.91
N ALA A 121 -31.00 15.09 -7.12
CA ALA A 121 -30.79 15.93 -8.32
C ALA A 121 -31.97 16.87 -8.59
N ASN A 122 -33.19 16.43 -8.30
CA ASN A 122 -34.41 17.24 -8.46
C ASN A 122 -34.60 18.28 -7.34
N ARG A 123 -33.87 18.22 -6.25
CA ARG A 123 -33.88 19.14 -5.09
C ARG A 123 -35.23 19.29 -4.37
N ARG A 124 -36.23 18.43 -4.61
CA ARG A 124 -37.53 18.52 -3.97
C ARG A 124 -37.51 18.47 -2.44
N PRO A 125 -36.75 17.53 -1.81
CA PRO A 125 -36.71 17.42 -0.37
C PRO A 125 -35.62 18.29 0.27
N HIS A 126 -35.09 19.30 -0.40
CA HIS A 126 -33.98 20.11 0.14
C HIS A 126 -34.41 20.92 1.38
N PRO A 127 -33.57 20.94 2.49
CA PRO A 127 -32.30 20.25 2.67
C PRO A 127 -32.47 18.75 2.96
N VAL A 128 -31.59 17.94 2.37
CA VAL A 128 -31.59 16.48 2.52
C VAL A 128 -30.93 16.07 3.82
N LEU A 129 -31.48 15.05 4.50
CA LEU A 129 -30.86 14.45 5.69
C LEU A 129 -29.42 14.02 5.39
N GLN A 130 -28.50 14.27 6.34
CA GLN A 130 -27.08 13.90 6.25
C GLN A 130 -26.28 14.64 5.16
N GLN A 131 -26.80 15.71 4.59
CA GLN A 131 -26.09 16.52 3.59
C GLN A 131 -25.71 17.90 4.13
N LEU A 132 -24.79 18.55 3.42
CA LEU A 132 -24.40 19.92 3.72
C LEU A 132 -25.48 20.89 3.27
N GLU A 133 -25.78 21.89 4.12
CA GLU A 133 -26.46 23.11 3.72
C GLU A 133 -25.39 24.18 3.45
N PHE A 134 -24.98 24.33 2.20
CA PHE A 134 -23.95 25.28 1.83
C PHE A 134 -24.58 26.54 1.25
N ALA A 135 -24.58 27.65 2.01
CA ALA A 135 -25.24 28.90 1.64
C ALA A 135 -24.71 29.52 0.32
N GLY A 136 -23.49 29.25 -0.06
CA GLY A 136 -22.85 29.79 -1.26
C GLY A 136 -23.23 29.09 -2.56
N SER A 137 -23.72 27.85 -2.51
CA SER A 137 -24.14 27.07 -3.68
C SER A 137 -24.97 25.87 -3.28
N GLN A 138 -26.08 25.65 -3.96
CA GLN A 138 -26.89 24.46 -3.77
C GLN A 138 -26.36 23.23 -4.53
N ASP A 139 -25.26 23.38 -5.27
CA ASP A 139 -24.65 22.34 -6.08
C ASP A 139 -23.51 21.62 -5.35
N VAL A 140 -23.08 22.16 -4.21
CA VAL A 140 -22.04 21.57 -3.37
C VAL A 140 -22.65 20.52 -2.45
N SER A 141 -22.05 19.31 -2.46
CA SER A 141 -22.35 18.25 -1.52
C SER A 141 -21.07 17.74 -0.83
N VAL A 142 -21.18 16.86 0.15
CA VAL A 142 -20.01 16.21 0.79
C VAL A 142 -19.14 15.48 -0.22
N ASN A 143 -19.72 15.02 -1.33
CA ASN A 143 -18.99 14.26 -2.36
C ASN A 143 -17.98 15.10 -3.14
N ASP A 144 -18.05 16.44 -3.06
CA ASP A 144 -16.99 17.29 -3.62
C ASP A 144 -15.63 17.08 -2.95
N ALA A 145 -15.59 16.50 -1.73
CA ALA A 145 -14.37 16.06 -1.06
C ALA A 145 -13.61 14.95 -1.82
N PHE A 146 -14.27 14.22 -2.71
CA PHE A 146 -13.62 13.21 -3.55
C PHE A 146 -12.84 13.80 -4.73
N ARG A 147 -13.12 15.03 -5.17
CA ARG A 147 -12.46 15.63 -6.33
C ARG A 147 -10.94 15.64 -6.24
N PRO A 148 -10.30 16.09 -5.13
CA PRO A 148 -8.85 16.10 -5.02
C PRO A 148 -8.22 14.72 -4.79
N VAL A 149 -9.00 13.71 -4.40
CA VAL A 149 -8.52 12.37 -4.05
C VAL A 149 -8.90 11.30 -5.06
N SER A 150 -9.60 11.66 -6.15
CA SER A 150 -9.97 10.74 -7.24
C SER A 150 -9.23 11.08 -8.53
N ARG A 151 -8.94 10.07 -9.33
CA ARG A 151 -8.39 10.22 -10.69
C ARG A 151 -9.44 10.62 -11.71
N TYR A 152 -10.66 10.21 -11.46
CA TYR A 152 -11.83 10.63 -12.21
C TYR A 152 -12.99 10.81 -11.24
N PHE A 153 -13.71 11.91 -11.40
CA PHE A 153 -14.89 12.25 -10.61
C PHE A 153 -16.01 12.72 -11.53
N ASP A 154 -17.20 12.15 -11.38
CA ASP A 154 -18.42 12.66 -12.01
C ASP A 154 -19.60 12.61 -11.03
N ARG A 155 -20.60 13.47 -11.25
CA ARG A 155 -21.88 13.47 -10.53
C ARG A 155 -23.00 13.21 -11.51
N ILE A 156 -23.71 12.12 -11.31
CA ILE A 156 -24.68 11.58 -12.26
C ILE A 156 -26.07 12.19 -11.99
N TYR A 157 -26.33 13.36 -12.53
CA TYR A 157 -27.60 14.09 -12.35
C TYR A 157 -28.81 13.50 -13.10
N ARG A 158 -28.57 12.56 -14.01
CA ARG A 158 -29.58 11.84 -14.79
C ARG A 158 -29.01 10.47 -15.17
N PRO A 159 -29.86 9.47 -15.52
CA PRO A 159 -29.37 8.15 -15.91
C PRO A 159 -28.51 8.12 -17.17
N GLU A 160 -28.84 8.92 -18.19
CA GLU A 160 -28.19 8.86 -19.51
C GLU A 160 -26.69 9.17 -19.51
N PRO A 161 -26.13 10.09 -18.70
CA PRO A 161 -24.68 10.26 -18.52
C PRO A 161 -23.90 8.99 -18.19
N LEU A 162 -24.51 7.96 -17.60
CA LEU A 162 -23.85 6.68 -17.33
C LEU A 162 -23.28 6.05 -18.60
N LEU A 163 -23.90 6.28 -19.77
CA LEU A 163 -23.43 5.74 -21.05
C LEU A 163 -22.05 6.28 -21.46
N SER A 164 -21.62 7.40 -20.90
CA SER A 164 -20.26 7.97 -21.10
C SER A 164 -19.39 7.83 -19.85
N SER A 165 -19.94 8.11 -18.67
CA SER A 165 -19.15 8.13 -17.42
C SER A 165 -18.64 6.76 -17.00
N LEU A 166 -19.42 5.68 -17.20
CA LEU A 166 -18.97 4.33 -16.90
C LEU A 166 -17.82 3.84 -17.81
N PRO A 167 -17.88 3.99 -19.14
CA PRO A 167 -16.73 3.70 -20.01
C PRO A 167 -15.48 4.53 -19.66
N GLU A 168 -15.63 5.81 -19.32
CA GLU A 168 -14.51 6.65 -18.90
C GLU A 168 -13.92 6.17 -17.55
N ALA A 169 -14.77 5.79 -16.61
CA ALA A 169 -14.35 5.16 -15.36
C ALA A 169 -13.49 3.90 -15.62
N MET A 170 -13.93 3.03 -16.54
CA MET A 170 -13.18 1.83 -16.92
C MET A 170 -11.83 2.18 -17.55
N ARG A 171 -11.79 3.19 -18.44
CA ARG A 171 -10.53 3.67 -19.02
C ARG A 171 -9.52 4.04 -17.94
N VAL A 172 -9.95 4.81 -16.93
CA VAL A 172 -9.06 5.23 -15.83
C VAL A 172 -8.66 4.05 -14.94
N LEU A 173 -9.62 3.18 -14.58
CA LEU A 173 -9.33 2.02 -13.72
C LEU A 173 -8.33 1.04 -14.35
N THR A 174 -8.31 0.93 -15.69
CA THR A 174 -7.47 -0.02 -16.41
C THR A 174 -6.19 0.58 -16.99
N ASP A 175 -5.98 1.90 -16.84
CA ASP A 175 -4.75 2.56 -17.27
C ASP A 175 -3.64 2.40 -16.23
N PRO A 176 -2.48 1.80 -16.57
CA PRO A 176 -1.42 1.55 -15.59
C PRO A 176 -0.75 2.83 -15.03
N ALA A 177 -0.84 3.96 -15.76
CA ALA A 177 -0.26 5.24 -15.34
C ALA A 177 -1.24 6.11 -14.55
N ASP A 178 -2.53 6.15 -14.99
CA ASP A 178 -3.54 7.05 -14.45
C ASP A 178 -4.45 6.41 -13.39
N THR A 179 -4.38 5.10 -13.18
CA THR A 179 -5.28 4.39 -12.26
C THR A 179 -5.21 4.90 -10.83
N GLY A 180 -6.30 4.75 -10.10
CA GLY A 180 -6.52 5.16 -8.73
C GLY A 180 -8.00 5.05 -8.37
N ALA A 181 -8.46 5.83 -7.40
CA ALA A 181 -9.87 5.94 -7.10
C ALA A 181 -10.62 6.63 -8.25
N VAL A 182 -11.75 6.06 -8.64
CA VAL A 182 -12.73 6.67 -9.53
C VAL A 182 -14.03 6.83 -8.74
N THR A 183 -14.58 8.04 -8.71
CA THR A 183 -15.81 8.33 -7.97
C THR A 183 -16.92 8.78 -8.91
N LEU A 184 -18.03 8.06 -8.90
CA LEU A 184 -19.28 8.46 -9.53
C LEU A 184 -20.31 8.73 -8.43
N ALA A 185 -20.55 9.99 -8.13
CA ALA A 185 -21.53 10.39 -7.12
C ALA A 185 -22.96 10.17 -7.63
N MET A 186 -23.76 9.41 -6.89
CA MET A 186 -25.06 8.90 -7.31
C MET A 186 -26.19 9.54 -6.49
N PRO A 187 -26.86 10.61 -6.99
CA PRO A 187 -28.03 11.18 -6.34
C PRO A 187 -29.11 10.14 -6.06
N GLU A 188 -29.73 10.23 -4.90
CA GLU A 188 -30.70 9.23 -4.40
C GLU A 188 -31.85 8.97 -5.37
N ASP A 189 -32.43 10.04 -5.92
CA ASP A 189 -33.54 9.96 -6.88
C ASP A 189 -33.09 9.37 -8.23
N VAL A 190 -31.92 9.75 -8.71
CA VAL A 190 -31.39 9.29 -10.01
C VAL A 190 -31.11 7.79 -10.01
N GLN A 191 -30.68 7.21 -8.89
CA GLN A 191 -30.44 5.77 -8.80
C GLN A 191 -31.68 4.95 -9.19
N THR A 192 -32.86 5.46 -8.88
CA THR A 192 -34.16 4.79 -9.12
C THR A 192 -34.84 5.24 -10.42
N GLU A 193 -34.34 6.28 -11.09
CA GLU A 193 -34.87 6.73 -12.38
C GLU A 193 -34.59 5.71 -13.48
N ALA A 194 -35.61 5.44 -14.31
CA ALA A 194 -35.47 4.49 -15.42
C ALA A 194 -35.25 5.23 -16.74
N PHE A 195 -34.44 4.64 -17.60
CA PHE A 195 -34.18 5.12 -18.96
C PHE A 195 -34.08 3.96 -19.94
N ASP A 196 -34.13 4.25 -21.23
CA ASP A 196 -34.00 3.27 -22.30
C ASP A 196 -32.53 3.17 -22.71
N ALA A 197 -31.78 2.21 -22.08
CA ALA A 197 -30.37 1.96 -22.36
C ALA A 197 -30.20 1.11 -23.63
N PRO A 198 -29.19 1.36 -24.48
CA PRO A 198 -28.84 0.42 -25.55
C PRO A 198 -28.47 -0.95 -25.01
N GLU A 199 -29.02 -2.04 -25.56
CA GLU A 199 -28.67 -3.41 -25.13
C GLU A 199 -27.17 -3.69 -25.25
N ALA A 200 -26.52 -3.18 -26.30
CA ALA A 200 -25.07 -3.30 -26.51
C ALA A 200 -24.21 -2.70 -25.39
N PHE A 201 -24.78 -1.82 -24.53
CA PHE A 201 -24.09 -1.29 -23.37
C PHE A 201 -23.78 -2.34 -22.31
N PHE A 202 -24.53 -3.42 -22.29
CA PHE A 202 -24.41 -4.53 -21.33
C PHE A 202 -23.69 -5.75 -21.90
N GLU A 203 -23.18 -5.67 -23.13
CA GLU A 203 -22.38 -6.73 -23.71
C GLU A 203 -21.00 -6.79 -23.06
N LYS A 204 -20.43 -8.00 -23.04
CA LYS A 204 -19.06 -8.22 -22.55
C LYS A 204 -18.05 -7.32 -23.26
N ARG A 205 -17.28 -6.58 -22.48
CA ARG A 205 -16.19 -5.74 -22.98
C ARG A 205 -14.87 -6.07 -22.27
N VAL A 206 -13.81 -6.29 -23.06
CA VAL A 206 -12.47 -6.60 -22.58
C VAL A 206 -11.57 -5.38 -22.73
N TRP A 207 -11.01 -4.92 -21.62
CA TRP A 207 -10.06 -3.81 -21.55
C TRP A 207 -8.65 -4.38 -21.53
N ARG A 208 -7.90 -4.11 -22.60
CA ARG A 208 -6.50 -4.54 -22.68
C ARG A 208 -5.61 -3.61 -21.86
N VAL A 209 -4.98 -4.13 -20.80
CA VAL A 209 -3.98 -3.42 -20.02
C VAL A 209 -2.63 -3.53 -20.74
N ARG A 210 -2.19 -2.42 -21.29
CA ARG A 210 -1.01 -2.36 -22.18
C ARG A 210 0.30 -2.42 -21.40
N ARG A 211 1.35 -2.88 -22.08
CA ARG A 211 2.77 -2.76 -21.69
C ARG A 211 3.45 -1.77 -22.62
N PRO A 212 3.43 -0.45 -22.35
CA PRO A 212 4.11 0.52 -23.19
C PRO A 212 5.62 0.30 -23.17
N LEU A 213 6.26 0.47 -24.33
CA LEU A 213 7.72 0.44 -24.48
C LEU A 213 8.25 1.87 -24.46
N PRO A 214 9.40 2.14 -23.81
CA PRO A 214 10.11 3.40 -23.94
C PRO A 214 10.59 3.67 -25.38
N GLU A 215 10.93 4.91 -25.67
CA GLU A 215 11.50 5.26 -26.97
C GLU A 215 12.87 4.59 -27.17
N GLN A 216 13.12 4.14 -28.41
CA GLN A 216 14.35 3.41 -28.75
C GLN A 216 15.62 4.24 -28.52
N VAL A 217 15.56 5.55 -28.75
CA VAL A 217 16.69 6.47 -28.54
C VAL A 217 17.08 6.57 -27.06
N ASP A 218 16.08 6.57 -26.17
CA ASP A 218 16.29 6.62 -24.72
C ASP A 218 16.80 5.29 -24.18
N LEU A 219 16.27 4.16 -24.71
CA LEU A 219 16.78 2.83 -24.41
C LEU A 219 18.27 2.66 -24.80
N ALA A 220 18.65 3.11 -25.99
CA ALA A 220 20.04 3.05 -26.45
C ALA A 220 20.96 3.95 -25.60
N LEU A 221 20.50 5.12 -25.16
CA LEU A 221 21.26 5.98 -24.24
C LEU A 221 21.40 5.33 -22.86
N ALA A 222 20.34 4.75 -22.34
CA ALA A 222 20.35 4.04 -21.06
C ALA A 222 21.31 2.84 -21.10
N ALA A 223 21.31 2.05 -22.18
CA ALA A 223 22.23 0.92 -22.35
C ALA A 223 23.70 1.36 -22.29
N ARG A 224 24.04 2.50 -22.93
CA ARG A 224 25.40 3.08 -22.84
C ARG A 224 25.75 3.49 -21.41
N TRP A 225 24.83 4.18 -20.69
CA TRP A 225 25.08 4.56 -19.31
C TRP A 225 25.32 3.35 -18.41
N ILE A 226 24.60 2.26 -18.65
CA ILE A 226 24.76 1.00 -17.91
C ILE A 226 26.14 0.38 -18.18
N ALA A 227 26.60 0.40 -19.43
CA ALA A 227 27.91 -0.12 -19.81
C ALA A 227 29.08 0.70 -19.24
N GLU A 228 28.91 2.02 -19.10
CA GLU A 228 29.91 2.94 -18.57
C GLU A 228 30.00 2.96 -17.03
N ALA A 229 28.93 2.55 -16.34
CA ALA A 229 28.83 2.64 -14.90
C ALA A 229 29.78 1.68 -14.17
N GLU A 230 30.49 2.16 -13.17
CA GLU A 230 31.37 1.35 -12.31
C GLU A 230 30.61 0.76 -11.11
N ARG A 231 29.68 1.53 -10.56
CA ARG A 231 28.90 1.21 -9.34
C ARG A 231 27.40 1.44 -9.51
N PRO A 232 26.75 0.74 -10.47
CA PRO A 232 25.32 0.87 -10.67
C PRO A 232 24.51 0.19 -9.55
N LEU A 233 23.29 0.70 -9.31
CA LEU A 233 22.33 0.15 -8.37
C LEU A 233 20.93 0.14 -8.98
N ILE A 234 20.24 -0.98 -8.93
CA ILE A 234 18.80 -1.07 -9.19
C ILE A 234 18.04 -0.73 -7.91
N VAL A 235 17.04 0.16 -8.01
CA VAL A 235 16.07 0.43 -6.95
C VAL A 235 14.71 -0.05 -7.42
N ALA A 236 14.26 -1.21 -6.91
CA ALA A 236 13.01 -1.83 -7.31
C ALA A 236 11.83 -1.29 -6.48
N GLY A 237 10.73 -0.98 -7.16
CA GLY A 237 9.49 -0.53 -6.55
C GLY A 237 8.29 -1.38 -6.91
N GLY A 238 7.11 -1.00 -6.42
CA GLY A 238 5.85 -1.72 -6.65
C GLY A 238 5.47 -1.87 -8.13
N GLY A 239 5.91 -0.94 -8.99
CA GLY A 239 5.69 -1.04 -10.44
C GLY A 239 6.34 -2.26 -11.06
N ALA A 240 7.48 -2.73 -10.55
CA ALA A 240 8.10 -3.99 -10.98
C ALA A 240 7.20 -5.19 -10.65
N ILE A 241 6.62 -5.22 -9.44
CA ILE A 241 5.69 -6.29 -9.01
C ILE A 241 4.39 -6.26 -9.84
N TYR A 242 3.78 -5.07 -10.04
CA TYR A 242 2.54 -4.94 -10.81
C TYR A 242 2.70 -5.27 -12.29
N SER A 243 3.92 -5.13 -12.80
CA SER A 243 4.30 -5.47 -14.17
C SER A 243 4.65 -6.95 -14.35
N ASP A 244 4.63 -7.76 -13.28
CA ASP A 244 5.15 -9.13 -13.28
C ASP A 244 6.61 -9.20 -13.79
N ALA A 245 7.45 -8.23 -13.36
CA ALA A 245 8.81 -8.05 -13.83
C ALA A 245 9.88 -8.75 -12.98
N SER A 246 9.50 -9.59 -12.01
CA SER A 246 10.46 -10.23 -11.08
C SER A 246 11.54 -11.02 -11.81
N GLU A 247 11.16 -11.86 -12.78
CA GLU A 247 12.09 -12.61 -13.63
C GLU A 247 12.98 -11.67 -14.46
N ALA A 248 12.41 -10.61 -15.05
CA ALA A 248 13.18 -9.65 -15.83
C ALA A 248 14.16 -8.83 -14.96
N VAL A 249 13.82 -8.55 -13.69
CA VAL A 249 14.74 -7.90 -12.75
C VAL A 249 15.88 -8.85 -12.37
N ASP A 250 15.58 -10.12 -12.08
CA ASP A 250 16.56 -11.16 -11.75
C ASP A 250 17.55 -11.37 -12.90
N ASP A 251 17.05 -11.65 -14.10
CA ASP A 251 17.85 -11.84 -15.30
C ASP A 251 18.75 -10.63 -15.59
N PHE A 252 18.19 -9.43 -15.54
CA PHE A 252 18.92 -8.20 -15.79
C PHE A 252 20.01 -7.95 -14.75
N ALA A 253 19.67 -8.11 -13.46
CA ALA A 253 20.61 -7.96 -12.34
C ALA A 253 21.78 -8.96 -12.45
N THR A 254 21.46 -10.22 -12.72
CA THR A 254 22.44 -11.31 -12.82
C THR A 254 23.36 -11.16 -14.03
N GLN A 255 22.81 -10.88 -15.21
CA GLN A 255 23.58 -10.76 -16.43
C GLN A 255 24.44 -9.49 -16.50
N CYS A 256 23.93 -8.37 -15.96
CA CYS A 256 24.66 -7.12 -15.91
C CYS A 256 25.53 -6.97 -14.65
N GLY A 257 25.44 -7.88 -13.67
CA GLY A 257 26.17 -7.80 -12.41
C GLY A 257 25.80 -6.55 -11.59
N ILE A 258 24.49 -6.25 -11.46
CA ILE A 258 23.99 -5.04 -10.80
C ILE A 258 23.20 -5.43 -9.54
N PRO A 259 23.55 -4.90 -8.35
CA PRO A 259 22.79 -5.16 -7.14
C PRO A 259 21.38 -4.55 -7.19
N VAL A 260 20.45 -5.23 -6.55
CA VAL A 260 19.04 -4.83 -6.42
C VAL A 260 18.75 -4.45 -4.99
N SER A 261 18.31 -3.22 -4.78
CA SER A 261 17.73 -2.76 -3.53
C SER A 261 16.20 -2.66 -3.63
N GLU A 262 15.52 -2.77 -2.50
CA GLU A 262 14.07 -2.85 -2.43
C GLU A 262 13.49 -1.62 -1.73
N SER A 263 12.45 -1.02 -2.34
CA SER A 263 11.56 -0.10 -1.61
C SER A 263 10.50 -0.89 -0.84
N GLN A 264 9.70 -0.23 0.02
CA GLN A 264 8.58 -0.87 0.72
C GLN A 264 7.61 -1.62 -0.22
N ALA A 265 7.32 -1.06 -1.37
CA ALA A 265 6.39 -1.66 -2.33
C ALA A 265 7.07 -2.66 -3.30
N GLY A 266 8.39 -2.64 -3.37
CA GLY A 266 9.18 -3.52 -4.24
C GLY A 266 9.80 -4.73 -3.52
N LYS A 267 9.62 -4.83 -2.19
CA LYS A 267 10.19 -5.93 -1.41
C LYS A 267 9.66 -7.28 -1.88
N GLY A 268 10.61 -8.21 -2.11
CA GLY A 268 10.33 -9.53 -2.66
C GLY A 268 10.35 -9.58 -4.19
N VAL A 269 10.72 -8.49 -4.89
CA VAL A 269 10.85 -8.50 -6.35
C VAL A 269 11.82 -9.58 -6.83
N ILE A 270 12.90 -9.83 -6.07
CA ILE A 270 13.76 -11.01 -6.13
C ILE A 270 13.89 -11.61 -4.72
N PRO A 271 14.19 -12.91 -4.58
CA PRO A 271 14.33 -13.56 -3.27
C PRO A 271 15.35 -12.85 -2.37
N TRP A 272 15.11 -12.84 -1.05
CA TRP A 272 15.98 -12.17 -0.08
C TRP A 272 17.41 -12.74 -0.07
N ASP A 273 17.56 -14.03 -0.34
CA ASP A 273 18.84 -14.76 -0.37
C ASP A 273 19.54 -14.72 -1.73
N HIS A 274 18.91 -14.09 -2.73
CA HIS A 274 19.53 -13.90 -4.04
C HIS A 274 20.86 -13.15 -3.92
N PRO A 275 21.96 -13.57 -4.61
CA PRO A 275 23.28 -12.96 -4.47
C PRO A 275 23.33 -11.46 -4.74
N TRP A 276 22.45 -10.97 -5.61
CA TRP A 276 22.34 -9.56 -5.97
C TRP A 276 21.31 -8.77 -5.15
N ASN A 277 20.52 -9.40 -4.26
CA ASN A 277 19.61 -8.69 -3.36
C ASN A 277 20.41 -8.10 -2.18
N VAL A 278 20.55 -6.79 -2.14
CA VAL A 278 21.27 -6.05 -1.09
C VAL A 278 20.34 -5.48 -0.01
N GLY A 279 19.07 -5.88 -0.03
CA GLY A 279 18.07 -5.50 0.94
C GLY A 279 17.45 -4.12 0.71
N PRO A 280 16.76 -3.60 1.72
CA PRO A 280 15.98 -2.37 1.60
C PRO A 280 16.86 -1.11 1.57
N ILE A 281 16.41 -0.09 0.81
CA ILE A 281 17.06 1.22 0.71
C ILE A 281 16.25 2.32 1.41
N GLY A 282 16.94 3.36 1.83
CA GLY A 282 16.37 4.65 2.21
C GLY A 282 16.29 4.88 3.72
N ALA A 283 15.37 5.72 4.17
CA ALA A 283 15.25 6.14 5.57
C ALA A 283 15.05 4.96 6.54
N ASN A 284 14.32 3.92 6.14
CA ASN A 284 14.16 2.65 6.84
C ASN A 284 14.94 1.52 6.16
N GLY A 285 16.00 1.86 5.43
CA GLY A 285 16.82 0.91 4.69
C GLY A 285 17.76 0.09 5.56
N GLY A 286 18.41 -0.88 4.91
CA GLY A 286 19.48 -1.71 5.48
C GLY A 286 20.86 -1.16 5.17
N LEU A 287 21.84 -1.62 5.94
CA LEU A 287 23.23 -1.17 5.85
C LEU A 287 23.82 -1.31 4.44
N ALA A 288 23.64 -2.50 3.82
CA ALA A 288 24.26 -2.79 2.52
C ALA A 288 23.71 -1.89 1.42
N ALA A 289 22.37 -1.79 1.30
CA ALA A 289 21.75 -0.98 0.27
C ALA A 289 22.06 0.52 0.42
N ASN A 290 22.05 1.03 1.66
CA ASN A 290 22.33 2.46 1.92
C ASN A 290 23.79 2.81 1.62
N ARG A 291 24.76 1.97 1.96
CA ARG A 291 26.18 2.19 1.61
C ARG A 291 26.44 2.09 0.11
N ILE A 292 25.83 1.12 -0.57
CA ILE A 292 25.92 1.01 -2.03
C ILE A 292 25.29 2.24 -2.69
N ALA A 293 24.12 2.68 -2.22
CA ALA A 293 23.45 3.87 -2.75
C ALA A 293 24.28 5.15 -2.59
N HIS A 294 24.95 5.30 -1.44
CA HIS A 294 25.81 6.45 -1.15
C HIS A 294 26.87 6.67 -2.25
N ASP A 295 27.50 5.58 -2.72
CA ASP A 295 28.62 5.62 -3.65
C ASP A 295 28.23 5.35 -5.11
N ALA A 296 26.95 5.06 -5.39
CA ALA A 296 26.47 4.71 -6.73
C ALA A 296 26.73 5.83 -7.74
N ASP A 297 27.26 5.47 -8.91
CA ASP A 297 27.44 6.37 -10.07
C ASP A 297 26.27 6.28 -11.06
N LEU A 298 25.45 5.22 -10.96
CA LEU A 298 24.23 5.05 -11.74
C LEU A 298 23.13 4.42 -10.88
N VAL A 299 21.96 5.04 -10.82
CA VAL A 299 20.77 4.52 -10.19
C VAL A 299 19.73 4.17 -11.26
N ILE A 300 19.27 2.93 -11.28
CA ILE A 300 18.22 2.44 -12.17
C ILE A 300 16.95 2.24 -11.35
N ALA A 301 16.05 3.21 -11.39
CA ALA A 301 14.79 3.20 -10.66
C ALA A 301 13.73 2.41 -11.43
N VAL A 302 13.38 1.20 -10.98
CA VAL A 302 12.45 0.30 -11.68
C VAL A 302 11.10 0.30 -10.98
N GLY A 303 10.11 0.98 -11.58
CA GLY A 303 8.76 1.04 -11.04
C GLY A 303 8.64 1.67 -9.65
N THR A 304 9.59 2.52 -9.29
CA THR A 304 9.58 3.31 -8.04
C THR A 304 9.46 4.80 -8.33
N ARG A 305 9.00 5.57 -7.32
CA ARG A 305 8.81 7.02 -7.43
C ARG A 305 9.99 7.83 -6.94
N LEU A 306 11.04 7.20 -6.40
CA LEU A 306 12.17 7.86 -5.74
C LEU A 306 11.69 8.96 -4.77
N GLY A 307 10.71 8.60 -3.95
CA GLY A 307 10.13 9.51 -2.95
C GLY A 307 11.04 9.69 -1.73
N ASP A 308 10.56 10.45 -0.78
CA ASP A 308 11.22 10.86 0.44
C ASP A 308 11.92 9.69 1.17
N PHE A 309 11.18 8.63 1.50
CA PHE A 309 11.72 7.48 2.23
C PHE A 309 12.81 6.72 1.45
N VAL A 310 12.61 6.48 0.15
CA VAL A 310 13.56 5.72 -0.69
C VAL A 310 14.87 6.47 -0.88
N THR A 311 14.79 7.80 -0.93
CA THR A 311 15.96 8.66 -1.13
C THR A 311 16.58 9.15 0.17
N SER A 312 16.13 8.65 1.34
CA SER A 312 16.53 9.21 2.65
C SER A 312 16.45 10.74 2.65
N SER A 313 15.28 11.26 2.27
CA SER A 313 15.07 12.71 2.13
C SER A 313 16.15 13.40 1.28
N ARG A 314 16.54 12.77 0.16
CA ARG A 314 17.59 13.21 -0.78
C ARG A 314 19.02 13.16 -0.24
N THR A 315 19.29 12.38 0.78
CA THR A 315 20.65 12.15 1.29
C THR A 315 21.23 10.78 0.90
N ALA A 316 20.47 9.92 0.21
CA ALA A 316 20.92 8.56 -0.10
C ALA A 316 22.06 8.52 -1.14
N PHE A 317 22.01 9.33 -2.20
CA PHE A 317 22.96 9.26 -3.31
C PHE A 317 23.95 10.42 -3.21
N GLN A 318 25.16 10.18 -2.70
CA GLN A 318 26.14 11.23 -2.42
C GLN A 318 27.26 11.35 -3.47
N ASN A 319 27.38 10.40 -4.38
CA ASN A 319 28.33 10.52 -5.49
C ASN A 319 27.97 11.75 -6.35
N PRO A 320 28.90 12.72 -6.55
CA PRO A 320 28.61 13.95 -7.31
C PRO A 320 28.23 13.68 -8.77
N ASP A 321 28.72 12.60 -9.35
CA ASP A 321 28.53 12.23 -10.76
C ASP A 321 27.39 11.22 -10.98
N VAL A 322 26.56 10.97 -9.96
CA VAL A 322 25.45 10.01 -10.06
C VAL A 322 24.47 10.38 -11.16
N ARG A 323 24.24 9.45 -12.07
CA ARG A 323 23.19 9.51 -13.09
C ARG A 323 21.99 8.66 -12.66
N VAL A 324 20.80 9.01 -13.11
CA VAL A 324 19.56 8.28 -12.80
C VAL A 324 18.84 7.87 -14.07
N ILE A 325 18.41 6.62 -14.16
CA ILE A 325 17.49 6.11 -15.18
C ILE A 325 16.16 5.83 -14.49
N GLY A 326 15.07 6.40 -14.98
CA GLY A 326 13.73 6.25 -14.40
C GLY A 326 12.82 5.38 -15.29
N ILE A 327 12.64 4.11 -14.95
CA ILE A 327 11.69 3.21 -15.65
C ILE A 327 10.34 3.27 -14.94
N ASN A 328 9.35 3.92 -15.54
CA ASN A 328 8.01 4.02 -14.95
C ASN A 328 6.95 4.22 -16.05
N VAL A 329 5.76 3.62 -15.86
CA VAL A 329 4.63 3.83 -16.78
C VAL A 329 4.09 5.26 -16.77
N ALA A 330 4.30 6.00 -15.67
CA ALA A 330 3.90 7.38 -15.51
C ALA A 330 5.09 8.33 -15.73
N GLY A 331 5.03 9.17 -16.75
CA GLY A 331 6.07 10.16 -17.05
C GLY A 331 6.42 11.03 -15.85
N MET A 332 5.42 11.49 -15.07
CA MET A 332 5.64 12.27 -13.85
C MET A 332 6.64 11.62 -12.88
N ASP A 333 6.67 10.27 -12.79
CA ASP A 333 7.59 9.56 -11.91
C ASP A 333 8.91 9.20 -12.62
N ALA A 334 8.86 8.92 -13.91
CA ALA A 334 10.05 8.61 -14.69
C ALA A 334 11.06 9.77 -14.77
N TYR A 335 10.56 11.02 -14.76
CA TYR A 335 11.39 12.24 -14.82
C TYR A 335 11.96 12.70 -13.47
N LYS A 336 11.60 12.06 -12.35
CA LYS A 336 12.07 12.52 -11.04
C LYS A 336 13.57 12.43 -10.90
N MET A 337 14.15 13.34 -10.12
CA MET A 337 15.57 13.42 -9.80
C MET A 337 16.49 13.61 -11.03
N GLY A 338 16.03 14.35 -12.05
CA GLY A 338 16.81 14.57 -13.26
C GLY A 338 17.08 13.30 -14.06
N ALA A 339 16.28 12.26 -13.91
CA ALA A 339 16.47 10.97 -14.53
C ALA A 339 16.32 11.03 -16.06
N LEU A 340 17.08 10.18 -16.77
CA LEU A 340 16.76 9.76 -18.12
C LEU A 340 15.46 8.96 -18.05
N PRO A 341 14.34 9.47 -18.62
CA PRO A 341 13.04 8.83 -18.43
C PRO A 341 12.84 7.70 -19.44
N LEU A 342 12.67 6.48 -18.98
CA LEU A 342 12.17 5.37 -19.75
C LEU A 342 10.67 5.18 -19.45
N VAL A 343 9.83 5.97 -20.12
CA VAL A 343 8.38 5.93 -19.88
C VAL A 343 7.80 4.67 -20.50
N GLY A 344 7.63 3.63 -19.65
CA GLY A 344 7.21 2.33 -20.11
C GLY A 344 6.92 1.33 -18.98
N ASP A 345 6.42 0.17 -19.37
CA ASP A 345 6.22 -0.96 -18.48
C ASP A 345 7.56 -1.54 -18.03
N ALA A 346 7.71 -1.85 -16.74
CA ALA A 346 8.99 -2.27 -16.17
C ALA A 346 9.53 -3.57 -16.82
N ARG A 347 8.67 -4.59 -17.01
CA ARG A 347 9.06 -5.85 -17.66
C ARG A 347 9.50 -5.61 -19.10
N ALA A 348 8.70 -4.89 -19.87
CA ALA A 348 8.99 -4.62 -21.27
C ALA A 348 10.27 -3.78 -21.46
N ALA A 349 10.48 -2.76 -20.61
CA ALA A 349 11.67 -1.91 -20.65
C ALA A 349 12.95 -2.68 -20.27
N LEU A 350 12.92 -3.48 -19.20
CA LEU A 350 14.07 -4.29 -18.77
C LEU A 350 14.46 -5.33 -19.83
N THR A 351 13.47 -6.03 -20.40
CA THR A 351 13.74 -6.99 -21.50
C THR A 351 14.37 -6.32 -22.72
N ALA A 352 13.89 -5.12 -23.09
CA ALA A 352 14.47 -4.37 -24.21
C ALA A 352 15.89 -3.87 -23.91
N LEU A 353 16.14 -3.35 -22.69
CA LEU A 353 17.46 -2.92 -22.26
C LEU A 353 18.47 -4.08 -22.23
N GLN A 354 18.05 -5.22 -21.70
CA GLN A 354 18.89 -6.43 -21.63
C GLN A 354 19.35 -6.86 -23.03
N GLY A 355 18.42 -6.88 -24.01
CA GLY A 355 18.75 -7.17 -25.40
C GLY A 355 19.82 -6.21 -25.92
N LEU A 356 19.65 -4.90 -25.73
CA LEU A 356 20.62 -3.90 -26.19
C LEU A 356 22.00 -4.03 -25.54
N VAL A 357 22.05 -4.25 -24.22
CA VAL A 357 23.34 -4.43 -23.51
C VAL A 357 24.07 -5.67 -23.98
N LEU A 358 23.39 -6.77 -24.27
CA LEU A 358 24.00 -8.02 -24.74
C LEU A 358 24.39 -7.97 -26.22
N ASP A 359 23.54 -7.44 -27.08
CA ASP A 359 23.75 -7.39 -28.55
C ASP A 359 24.91 -6.46 -28.93
N GLU A 360 25.07 -5.33 -28.19
CA GLU A 360 26.17 -4.40 -28.42
C GLU A 360 27.50 -4.86 -27.78
N GLY A 361 27.51 -6.03 -27.11
CA GLY A 361 28.68 -6.55 -26.41
C GLY A 361 29.18 -5.63 -25.27
N LEU A 362 28.29 -4.83 -24.73
CA LEU A 362 28.58 -3.89 -23.62
C LEU A 362 28.78 -4.70 -22.33
N THR A 363 29.95 -5.33 -22.20
CA THR A 363 30.31 -6.08 -21.00
C THR A 363 31.21 -5.22 -20.12
N ARG A 364 30.85 -5.18 -18.86
CA ARG A 364 31.59 -4.53 -17.78
C ARG A 364 32.37 -5.58 -16.98
N ASP A 365 33.60 -5.28 -16.54
CA ASP A 365 34.26 -6.11 -15.52
C ASP A 365 33.61 -5.84 -14.16
N VAL A 366 32.79 -6.78 -13.70
CA VAL A 366 32.04 -6.68 -12.45
C VAL A 366 32.75 -7.33 -11.26
N THR A 367 33.95 -7.93 -11.46
CA THR A 367 34.59 -8.80 -10.46
C THR A 367 34.84 -8.13 -9.13
N ALA A 368 35.44 -6.93 -9.17
CA ALA A 368 35.75 -6.18 -7.94
C ALA A 368 34.47 -5.66 -7.23
N TYR A 369 33.51 -5.19 -8.02
CA TYR A 369 32.25 -4.69 -7.49
C TYR A 369 31.39 -5.81 -6.90
N ALA A 370 31.32 -6.98 -7.56
CA ALA A 370 30.66 -8.16 -7.04
C ALA A 370 31.23 -8.61 -5.69
N GLY A 371 32.56 -8.54 -5.52
CA GLY A 371 33.22 -8.82 -4.24
C GLY A 371 32.78 -7.88 -3.13
N THR A 372 32.66 -6.57 -3.42
CA THR A 372 32.17 -5.54 -2.49
C THR A 372 30.70 -5.82 -2.10
N ILE A 373 29.84 -6.07 -3.10
CA ILE A 373 28.42 -6.38 -2.89
C ILE A 373 28.26 -7.61 -1.98
N ALA A 374 28.96 -8.70 -2.31
CA ALA A 374 28.91 -9.92 -1.52
C ALA A 374 29.40 -9.73 -0.07
N GLY A 375 30.37 -8.85 0.14
CA GLY A 375 30.84 -8.45 1.48
C GLY A 375 29.75 -7.73 2.29
N LEU A 376 29.19 -6.66 1.70
CA LEU A 376 28.14 -5.87 2.34
C LEU A 376 26.86 -6.68 2.58
N LYS A 377 26.47 -7.54 1.63
CA LYS A 377 25.32 -8.43 1.80
C LYS A 377 25.52 -9.37 3.00
N ARG A 378 26.68 -10.02 3.12
CA ARG A 378 26.97 -10.88 4.28
C ARG A 378 26.92 -10.13 5.61
N GLU A 379 27.45 -8.90 5.65
CA GLU A 379 27.38 -8.03 6.84
C GLU A 379 25.92 -7.71 7.19
N TRP A 380 25.11 -7.38 6.19
CA TRP A 380 23.68 -7.08 6.37
C TRP A 380 22.89 -8.33 6.82
N ASP A 381 23.09 -9.47 6.18
CA ASP A 381 22.38 -10.71 6.54
C ASP A 381 22.70 -11.13 7.97
N ALA A 382 23.98 -11.00 8.40
CA ALA A 382 24.40 -11.25 9.79
C ALA A 382 23.76 -10.25 10.77
N THR A 383 23.64 -8.98 10.38
CA THR A 383 22.97 -7.95 11.19
C THR A 383 21.47 -8.28 11.37
N VAL A 384 20.79 -8.73 10.31
CA VAL A 384 19.40 -9.17 10.40
C VAL A 384 19.25 -10.39 11.31
N ASP A 385 20.16 -11.36 11.21
CA ASP A 385 20.17 -12.54 12.09
C ASP A 385 20.36 -12.15 13.56
N GLU A 386 21.26 -11.22 13.84
CA GLU A 386 21.49 -10.69 15.20
C GLU A 386 20.23 -10.00 15.75
N GLN A 387 19.56 -9.14 14.95
CA GLN A 387 18.34 -8.46 15.37
C GLN A 387 17.17 -9.44 15.63
N ARG A 388 17.07 -10.51 14.87
CA ARG A 388 16.05 -11.55 15.02
C ARG A 388 16.35 -12.52 16.15
N ALA A 389 17.61 -12.61 16.59
CA ALA A 389 18.04 -13.54 17.63
C ALA A 389 17.37 -13.22 18.97
N ILE A 390 16.93 -14.26 19.66
CA ILE A 390 16.27 -14.15 20.96
C ILE A 390 17.32 -14.27 22.05
N ALA A 391 17.74 -13.13 22.60
CA ALA A 391 18.70 -13.10 23.71
C ALA A 391 18.05 -13.51 25.04
N ASP A 392 16.82 -13.12 25.26
CA ASP A 392 16.01 -13.46 26.43
C ASP A 392 14.62 -13.94 25.99
N PRO A 393 14.34 -15.25 26.09
CA PRO A 393 13.02 -15.78 25.71
C PRO A 393 11.84 -15.21 26.52
N ALA A 394 12.10 -14.71 27.73
CA ALA A 394 11.08 -14.12 28.59
C ALA A 394 10.76 -12.65 28.24
N ASN A 395 11.67 -11.96 27.56
CA ASN A 395 11.54 -10.56 27.19
C ASN A 395 11.68 -10.38 25.68
N VAL A 396 10.59 -10.61 24.94
CA VAL A 396 10.56 -10.62 23.48
C VAL A 396 10.47 -9.19 22.95
N THR A 397 11.29 -8.85 21.97
CA THR A 397 11.29 -7.57 21.26
C THR A 397 10.43 -7.64 19.99
N GLN A 398 10.07 -6.47 19.41
CA GLN A 398 9.36 -6.41 18.12
C GLN A 398 10.16 -7.12 17.01
N ALA A 399 11.49 -7.00 17.00
CA ALA A 399 12.35 -7.70 16.05
C ALA A 399 12.27 -9.24 16.19
N ASN A 400 12.26 -9.75 17.43
CA ASN A 400 12.07 -11.17 17.69
C ASN A 400 10.70 -11.67 17.22
N VAL A 401 9.62 -10.89 17.47
CA VAL A 401 8.27 -11.23 17.00
C VAL A 401 8.26 -11.34 15.48
N ILE A 402 8.83 -10.37 14.77
CA ILE A 402 8.95 -10.41 13.30
C ILE A 402 9.67 -11.67 12.84
N GLY A 403 10.80 -12.01 13.47
CA GLY A 403 11.56 -13.23 13.18
C GLY A 403 10.73 -14.50 13.38
N ILE A 404 10.07 -14.64 14.53
CA ILE A 404 9.26 -15.82 14.87
C ILE A 404 8.08 -15.98 13.90
N VAL A 405 7.39 -14.88 13.54
CA VAL A 405 6.27 -14.93 12.59
C VAL A 405 6.77 -15.30 11.19
N ASN A 406 7.90 -14.74 10.77
CA ASN A 406 8.49 -15.06 9.47
C ASN A 406 8.91 -16.54 9.38
N ASP A 407 9.50 -17.09 10.45
CA ASP A 407 9.90 -18.50 10.51
C ASP A 407 8.69 -19.46 10.58
N ALA A 408 7.56 -19.00 11.11
CA ALA A 408 6.30 -19.76 11.14
C ALA A 408 5.53 -19.68 9.81
N SER A 409 5.81 -18.69 8.95
CA SER A 409 5.18 -18.52 7.65
C SER A 409 5.76 -19.48 6.61
N GLY A 410 4.93 -19.85 5.62
CA GLY A 410 5.38 -20.59 4.44
C GLY A 410 5.90 -19.66 3.34
N GLU A 411 6.59 -20.21 2.35
CA GLU A 411 7.19 -19.45 1.25
C GLU A 411 6.21 -18.56 0.49
N ARG A 412 4.96 -19.01 0.36
CA ARG A 412 3.89 -18.28 -0.34
C ARG A 412 2.97 -17.50 0.57
N ASP A 413 3.13 -17.59 1.90
CA ASP A 413 2.31 -16.86 2.85
C ASP A 413 2.56 -15.35 2.73
N VAL A 414 1.59 -14.55 3.14
CA VAL A 414 1.64 -13.09 2.95
C VAL A 414 1.64 -12.39 4.30
N VAL A 415 2.67 -11.57 4.54
CA VAL A 415 2.62 -10.61 5.66
C VAL A 415 1.93 -9.33 5.22
N VAL A 416 1.01 -8.83 6.05
CA VAL A 416 0.29 -7.57 5.83
C VAL A 416 0.56 -6.61 6.98
N CYS A 417 0.93 -5.37 6.66
CA CYS A 417 1.09 -4.28 7.63
C CYS A 417 0.86 -2.93 6.93
N ALA A 418 0.81 -1.83 7.67
CA ALA A 418 0.63 -0.50 7.08
C ALA A 418 1.50 0.55 7.76
N ALA A 419 1.09 1.09 8.91
CA ALA A 419 1.73 2.25 9.51
C ALA A 419 2.30 1.98 10.91
N GLY A 420 3.13 2.87 11.42
CA GLY A 420 3.75 2.77 12.74
C GLY A 420 5.24 2.40 12.68
N SER A 421 5.79 1.81 13.75
CA SER A 421 7.18 1.31 13.78
C SER A 421 7.33 -0.02 13.03
N MET A 422 6.29 -0.84 13.06
CA MET A 422 6.26 -2.19 12.49
C MET A 422 6.67 -2.24 11.01
N PRO A 423 6.13 -1.41 10.07
CA PRO A 423 6.49 -1.51 8.66
C PRO A 423 7.96 -1.18 8.38
N GLY A 424 8.57 -0.28 9.16
CA GLY A 424 10.00 0.00 9.04
C GLY A 424 10.88 -1.17 9.46
N ASP A 425 10.49 -1.86 10.52
CA ASP A 425 11.21 -3.03 11.01
C ASP A 425 10.94 -4.26 10.14
N LEU A 426 9.70 -4.44 9.65
CA LEU A 426 9.37 -5.49 8.66
C LEU A 426 10.18 -5.33 7.37
N LEU A 427 10.35 -4.10 6.87
CA LEU A 427 11.16 -3.86 5.69
C LEU A 427 12.59 -4.40 5.84
N LYS A 428 13.20 -4.18 7.02
CA LYS A 428 14.56 -4.62 7.34
C LYS A 428 14.66 -6.13 7.60
N LEU A 429 13.71 -6.69 8.36
CA LEU A 429 13.86 -7.98 9.01
C LEU A 429 13.08 -9.13 8.37
N TRP A 430 12.02 -8.83 7.59
CA TRP A 430 11.22 -9.86 6.93
C TRP A 430 11.96 -10.42 5.71
N ARG A 431 12.09 -11.73 5.65
CA ARG A 431 12.68 -12.48 4.55
C ARG A 431 11.56 -13.07 3.69
N THR A 432 11.51 -12.74 2.42
CA THR A 432 10.52 -13.28 1.47
C THR A 432 11.19 -13.77 0.19
N THR A 433 10.66 -14.87 -0.34
CA THR A 433 11.09 -15.47 -1.62
C THR A 433 10.03 -15.28 -2.70
N ASP A 434 8.79 -14.95 -2.31
CA ASP A 434 7.65 -14.76 -3.23
C ASP A 434 7.37 -13.26 -3.44
N PRO A 435 7.23 -12.78 -4.69
CA PRO A 435 6.93 -11.36 -4.98
C PRO A 435 5.62 -10.86 -4.37
N LYS A 436 4.72 -11.76 -3.98
CA LYS A 436 3.46 -11.44 -3.29
C LYS A 436 3.50 -11.72 -1.79
N GLY A 437 4.62 -12.21 -1.24
CA GLY A 437 4.77 -12.55 0.17
C GLY A 437 4.86 -11.34 1.12
N TYR A 438 4.99 -10.12 0.59
CA TYR A 438 5.10 -8.89 1.37
C TYR A 438 4.10 -7.84 0.89
N HIS A 439 3.10 -7.55 1.72
CA HIS A 439 2.02 -6.62 1.38
C HIS A 439 1.95 -5.48 2.39
N LEU A 440 2.53 -4.34 2.06
CA LEU A 440 2.42 -3.13 2.86
C LEU A 440 1.68 -2.00 2.14
N GLU A 441 0.88 -1.27 2.89
CA GLU A 441 0.41 0.04 2.52
C GLU A 441 1.31 1.08 3.19
N TYR A 442 2.20 1.68 2.42
CA TYR A 442 3.14 2.67 2.93
C TYR A 442 3.14 3.98 2.13
N GLY A 443 2.56 3.99 0.95
CA GLY A 443 2.52 5.18 0.10
C GLY A 443 1.68 6.31 0.68
N TYR A 444 0.60 5.98 1.37
CA TYR A 444 -0.24 6.91 2.15
C TYR A 444 -0.05 6.75 3.65
N SER A 445 0.51 5.62 4.08
CA SER A 445 0.83 5.26 5.47
C SER A 445 -0.37 5.35 6.40
N CYS A 446 -1.48 4.70 5.99
CA CYS A 446 -2.75 4.79 6.67
C CYS A 446 -2.87 3.77 7.80
N MET A 447 -2.87 4.22 9.06
CA MET A 447 -3.19 3.38 10.21
C MET A 447 -4.63 2.84 10.12
N GLY A 448 -4.85 1.61 10.58
CA GLY A 448 -6.13 0.92 10.48
C GLY A 448 -6.35 0.16 9.16
N TYR A 449 -5.38 0.23 8.23
CA TYR A 449 -5.46 -0.55 6.99
C TYR A 449 -5.29 -2.06 7.22
N GLU A 450 -4.56 -2.48 8.22
CA GLU A 450 -3.95 -3.81 8.35
C GLU A 450 -4.98 -4.95 8.25
N ILE A 451 -6.06 -4.90 9.02
CA ILE A 451 -7.07 -5.99 9.06
C ILE A 451 -7.92 -5.99 7.79
N ALA A 452 -8.41 -4.82 7.37
CA ALA A 452 -9.16 -4.67 6.14
C ALA A 452 -8.30 -5.03 4.91
N GLY A 453 -7.03 -4.60 4.89
CA GLY A 453 -6.06 -4.98 3.86
C GLY A 453 -5.80 -6.48 3.83
N GLY A 454 -5.62 -7.10 5.00
CA GLY A 454 -5.47 -8.54 5.13
C GLY A 454 -6.67 -9.33 4.61
N LEU A 455 -7.89 -8.84 4.84
CA LEU A 455 -9.10 -9.40 4.26
C LEU A 455 -9.05 -9.36 2.72
N GLY A 456 -8.69 -8.21 2.14
CA GLY A 456 -8.55 -8.07 0.69
C GLY A 456 -7.47 -8.97 0.09
N VAL A 457 -6.34 -9.14 0.78
CA VAL A 457 -5.28 -10.08 0.40
C VAL A 457 -5.80 -11.51 0.42
N LYS A 458 -6.51 -11.93 1.49
CA LYS A 458 -7.06 -13.29 1.62
C LYS A 458 -8.11 -13.58 0.55
N MET A 459 -9.00 -12.64 0.26
CA MET A 459 -9.98 -12.78 -0.82
C MET A 459 -9.32 -12.92 -2.20
N ALA A 460 -8.19 -12.22 -2.43
CA ALA A 460 -7.44 -12.29 -3.68
C ALA A 460 -6.61 -13.57 -3.83
N ALA A 461 -6.15 -14.16 -2.72
CA ALA A 461 -5.28 -15.32 -2.68
C ALA A 461 -5.75 -16.32 -1.59
N PRO A 462 -6.87 -17.00 -1.81
CA PRO A 462 -7.51 -17.86 -0.80
C PRO A 462 -6.66 -19.07 -0.39
N ASP A 463 -5.70 -19.47 -1.22
CA ASP A 463 -4.77 -20.59 -1.00
C ASP A 463 -3.54 -20.22 -0.16
N ARG A 464 -3.37 -18.93 0.22
CA ARG A 464 -2.25 -18.43 1.04
C ARG A 464 -2.71 -18.17 2.47
N ASP A 465 -1.88 -18.47 3.47
CA ASP A 465 -2.09 -17.93 4.81
C ASP A 465 -1.69 -16.45 4.84
N VAL A 466 -2.46 -15.65 5.57
CA VAL A 466 -2.27 -14.19 5.66
C VAL A 466 -2.00 -13.82 7.11
N TYR A 467 -0.77 -13.35 7.37
CA TYR A 467 -0.31 -12.88 8.67
C TYR A 467 -0.44 -11.36 8.73
N ILE A 468 -1.34 -10.87 9.56
CA ILE A 468 -1.56 -9.43 9.74
C ILE A 468 -0.78 -8.99 10.97
N MET A 469 0.31 -8.26 10.75
CA MET A 469 1.08 -7.68 11.86
C MET A 469 0.57 -6.27 12.14
N VAL A 470 -0.01 -6.06 13.32
CA VAL A 470 -0.66 -4.82 13.71
C VAL A 470 -0.24 -4.38 15.12
N GLY A 471 0.05 -3.09 15.29
CA GLY A 471 0.26 -2.48 16.60
C GLY A 471 -1.06 -2.20 17.31
N ASP A 472 -1.01 -2.09 18.64
CA ASP A 472 -2.14 -1.81 19.50
C ASP A 472 -2.91 -0.53 19.09
N GLY A 473 -2.19 0.55 18.80
CA GLY A 473 -2.79 1.82 18.37
C GLY A 473 -3.54 1.72 17.04
N SER A 474 -2.98 1.00 16.05
CA SER A 474 -3.63 0.79 14.76
C SER A 474 -4.83 -0.16 14.87
N PHE A 475 -4.72 -1.20 15.69
CA PHE A 475 -5.82 -2.10 15.99
C PHE A 475 -7.02 -1.35 16.58
N LEU A 476 -6.81 -0.43 17.53
CA LEU A 476 -7.88 0.37 18.11
C LEU A 476 -8.60 1.28 17.11
N MET A 477 -7.93 1.67 16.02
CA MET A 477 -8.54 2.53 15.01
C MET A 477 -9.54 1.78 14.12
N MET A 478 -9.22 0.53 13.71
CA MET A 478 -10.07 -0.18 12.74
C MET A 478 -9.89 -1.70 12.84
N HIS A 479 -10.57 -2.31 13.79
CA HIS A 479 -10.55 -3.76 14.03
C HIS A 479 -11.85 -4.48 13.66
N THR A 480 -12.89 -3.75 13.30
CA THR A 480 -14.25 -4.29 13.12
C THR A 480 -14.38 -5.24 11.92
N GLU A 481 -13.46 -5.16 10.94
CA GLU A 481 -13.47 -6.06 9.79
C GLU A 481 -13.11 -7.52 10.13
N ILE A 482 -12.74 -7.81 11.38
CA ILE A 482 -12.74 -9.18 11.94
C ILE A 482 -14.11 -9.83 11.76
N VAL A 483 -15.19 -9.07 11.99
CA VAL A 483 -16.56 -9.56 11.79
C VAL A 483 -16.82 -9.87 10.32
N THR A 484 -16.38 -9.01 9.41
CA THR A 484 -16.52 -9.24 7.96
C THR A 484 -15.75 -10.47 7.51
N ALA A 485 -14.50 -10.63 7.98
CA ALA A 485 -13.70 -11.81 7.67
C ALA A 485 -14.39 -13.11 8.10
N ILE A 486 -14.98 -13.12 9.30
CA ILE A 486 -15.73 -14.29 9.81
C ILE A 486 -17.00 -14.52 9.01
N GLN A 487 -17.77 -13.46 8.72
CA GLN A 487 -18.99 -13.52 7.91
C GLN A 487 -18.73 -14.13 6.53
N GLU A 488 -17.62 -13.75 5.89
CA GLU A 488 -17.23 -14.21 4.56
C GLU A 488 -16.40 -15.51 4.60
N GLY A 489 -16.25 -16.15 5.76
CA GLY A 489 -15.48 -17.39 5.91
C GLY A 489 -13.99 -17.24 5.59
N GLN A 490 -13.45 -16.02 5.71
CA GLN A 490 -12.05 -15.74 5.45
C GLN A 490 -11.21 -15.94 6.71
N LYS A 491 -10.18 -16.78 6.62
CA LYS A 491 -9.25 -17.03 7.72
C LYS A 491 -8.10 -16.04 7.67
N LEU A 492 -7.93 -15.26 8.72
CA LEU A 492 -6.80 -14.34 8.94
C LEU A 492 -6.04 -14.76 10.21
N ILE A 493 -4.72 -14.56 10.23
CA ILE A 493 -3.87 -14.74 11.42
C ILE A 493 -3.39 -13.36 11.83
N ILE A 494 -4.05 -12.76 12.82
CA ILE A 494 -3.72 -11.42 13.32
C ILE A 494 -2.69 -11.56 14.43
N VAL A 495 -1.53 -10.96 14.26
CA VAL A 495 -0.48 -10.87 15.29
C VAL A 495 -0.48 -9.44 15.82
N LEU A 496 -1.09 -9.26 16.99
CA LEU A 496 -1.15 -7.98 17.67
C LEU A 496 0.07 -7.81 18.57
N VAL A 497 0.88 -6.80 18.24
CA VAL A 497 2.05 -6.41 19.02
C VAL A 497 1.69 -5.23 19.92
N ASP A 498 1.47 -5.52 21.21
CA ASP A 498 1.19 -4.50 22.23
C ASP A 498 2.51 -3.86 22.68
N ASN A 499 2.74 -2.63 22.26
CA ASN A 499 3.89 -1.82 22.65
C ASN A 499 3.49 -0.53 23.39
N GLY A 500 2.23 -0.41 23.82
CA GLY A 500 1.71 0.65 24.67
C GLY A 500 1.38 1.96 23.95
N GLY A 501 1.21 1.95 22.61
CA GLY A 501 0.73 3.13 21.86
C GLY A 501 1.44 3.39 20.53
N PHE A 502 1.51 4.66 20.14
CA PHE A 502 2.08 5.10 18.84
C PHE A 502 3.60 5.22 18.89
N GLN A 503 4.30 4.09 19.01
CA GLN A 503 5.74 4.04 19.29
C GLN A 503 6.64 4.62 18.17
N SER A 504 6.18 4.63 16.91
CA SER A 504 6.90 5.34 15.84
C SER A 504 6.99 6.83 16.14
N ILE A 505 5.84 7.44 16.43
CA ILE A 505 5.74 8.87 16.70
C ILE A 505 6.38 9.23 18.04
N HIS A 506 6.23 8.36 19.06
CA HIS A 506 6.97 8.49 20.31
C HIS A 506 8.49 8.55 20.07
N GLY A 507 9.01 7.66 19.19
CA GLY A 507 10.43 7.67 18.81
C GLY A 507 10.89 8.93 18.10
N LEU A 508 10.09 9.46 17.17
CA LEU A 508 10.38 10.73 16.51
C LEU A 508 10.39 11.88 17.50
N GLN A 509 9.43 11.90 18.42
CA GLN A 509 9.35 12.93 19.47
C GLN A 509 10.58 12.90 20.38
N MET A 510 10.96 11.74 20.89
CA MET A 510 12.18 11.58 21.69
C MET A 510 13.44 11.94 20.89
N GLY A 511 13.49 11.54 19.62
CA GLY A 511 14.56 11.85 18.69
C GLY A 511 14.71 13.36 18.41
N SER A 512 13.63 14.13 18.50
CA SER A 512 13.66 15.61 18.38
C SER A 512 14.08 16.32 19.66
N GLY A 513 14.38 15.58 20.74
CA GLY A 513 14.72 16.16 22.04
C GLY A 513 13.50 16.54 22.89
N THR A 514 12.28 16.25 22.42
CA THR A 514 11.04 16.54 23.15
C THR A 514 10.70 15.38 24.11
N PRO A 515 10.32 15.62 25.37
CA PRO A 515 9.86 14.58 26.27
C PRO A 515 8.64 13.83 25.72
N SER A 516 8.39 12.60 26.22
CA SER A 516 7.18 11.85 25.87
C SER A 516 5.91 12.67 26.14
N PHE A 517 5.05 12.80 25.10
CA PHE A 517 3.84 13.59 25.21
C PHE A 517 2.73 13.06 24.28
N GLY A 518 1.73 12.40 24.86
CA GLY A 518 0.48 12.07 24.17
C GLY A 518 0.52 10.89 23.21
N ASN A 519 1.64 10.18 23.06
CA ASN A 519 1.81 9.09 22.09
C ASN A 519 1.66 7.68 22.71
N GLU A 520 1.64 7.59 24.03
CA GLU A 520 1.45 6.34 24.75
C GLU A 520 0.01 6.25 25.31
N LEU A 521 -0.52 5.05 25.42
CA LEU A 521 -1.83 4.76 26.00
C LEU A 521 -1.75 4.83 27.54
N ARG A 522 -1.66 6.04 28.09
CA ARG A 522 -1.52 6.27 29.54
C ARG A 522 -2.72 7.01 30.13
N PHE A 523 -3.01 6.74 31.39
CA PHE A 523 -3.95 7.53 32.14
C PHE A 523 -3.45 8.98 32.30
N ARG A 524 -4.41 9.91 32.34
CA ARG A 524 -4.12 11.28 32.70
C ARG A 524 -3.76 11.34 34.17
N ASN A 525 -2.60 11.88 34.49
CA ASN A 525 -2.15 12.12 35.86
C ASN A 525 -2.82 13.39 36.36
N PRO A 526 -3.55 13.33 37.50
CA PRO A 526 -4.25 14.48 38.04
C PRO A 526 -3.31 15.61 38.53
N ASP A 527 -2.10 15.27 38.95
CA ASP A 527 -1.14 16.25 39.46
C ASP A 527 -0.46 17.04 38.34
N SER A 528 -0.03 16.38 37.29
CA SER A 528 0.63 17.01 36.15
C SER A 528 -0.35 17.50 35.08
N GLY A 529 -1.56 16.97 35.02
CA GLY A 529 -2.55 17.17 33.97
C GLY A 529 -2.15 16.52 32.62
N LYS A 530 -1.04 15.78 32.56
CA LYS A 530 -0.50 15.13 31.37
C LYS A 530 -0.91 13.64 31.29
N LEU A 531 -0.73 13.01 30.13
CA LEU A 531 -0.91 11.57 29.93
C LEU A 531 0.39 10.83 30.28
N ASP A 532 0.81 10.92 31.54
CA ASP A 532 2.04 10.35 32.09
C ASP A 532 1.80 9.40 33.28
N GLY A 533 0.55 8.99 33.51
CA GLY A 533 0.17 7.98 34.50
C GLY A 533 0.56 6.55 34.07
N SER A 534 -0.01 5.54 34.71
CA SER A 534 0.16 4.14 34.31
C SER A 534 -0.48 3.87 32.94
N TYR A 535 -0.06 2.78 32.29
CA TYR A 535 -0.68 2.35 31.03
C TYR A 535 -2.16 1.98 31.23
N VAL A 536 -2.99 2.33 30.25
CA VAL A 536 -4.41 1.93 30.23
C VAL A 536 -4.47 0.42 29.92
N PRO A 537 -5.13 -0.39 30.75
CA PRO A 537 -5.18 -1.84 30.58
C PRO A 537 -6.25 -2.22 29.53
N VAL A 538 -5.92 -2.06 28.26
CA VAL A 538 -6.81 -2.47 27.16
C VAL A 538 -6.73 -3.99 26.99
N ASP A 539 -7.88 -4.67 27.02
CA ASP A 539 -7.99 -6.11 26.78
C ASP A 539 -8.27 -6.38 25.29
N PHE A 540 -7.22 -6.45 24.49
CA PHE A 540 -7.31 -6.70 23.05
C PHE A 540 -7.82 -8.11 22.73
N VAL A 541 -7.49 -9.08 23.59
CA VAL A 541 -7.88 -10.48 23.43
C VAL A 541 -9.40 -10.61 23.55
N ARG A 542 -10.00 -10.08 24.61
CA ARG A 542 -11.46 -10.07 24.78
C ARG A 542 -12.16 -9.25 23.71
N THR A 543 -11.55 -8.16 23.25
CA THR A 543 -12.11 -7.37 22.14
C THR A 543 -12.23 -8.22 20.88
N ALA A 544 -11.18 -8.91 20.48
CA ALA A 544 -11.20 -9.78 19.30
C ALA A 544 -12.12 -11.01 19.49
N GLU A 545 -12.13 -11.61 20.69
CA GLU A 545 -13.05 -12.69 21.06
C GLU A 545 -14.51 -12.26 20.93
N GLY A 546 -14.84 -11.05 21.43
CA GLY A 546 -16.19 -10.47 21.32
C GLY A 546 -16.63 -10.24 19.88
N LEU A 547 -15.69 -10.09 18.94
CA LEU A 547 -15.94 -10.01 17.50
C LEU A 547 -15.99 -11.40 16.81
N GLY A 548 -15.75 -12.48 17.56
CA GLY A 548 -15.86 -13.87 17.07
C GLY A 548 -14.54 -14.52 16.65
N ALA A 549 -13.38 -13.86 16.81
CA ALA A 549 -12.08 -14.45 16.52
C ALA A 549 -11.72 -15.56 17.53
N ALA A 550 -10.90 -16.53 17.10
CA ALA A 550 -10.18 -17.40 18.02
C ALA A 550 -8.99 -16.60 18.59
N THR A 551 -8.75 -16.66 19.91
CA THR A 551 -7.76 -15.81 20.54
C THR A 551 -6.72 -16.60 21.31
N PHE A 552 -5.47 -16.13 21.25
CA PHE A 552 -4.32 -16.69 21.93
C PHE A 552 -3.47 -15.57 22.53
N THR A 553 -2.94 -15.79 23.72
CA THR A 553 -2.01 -14.87 24.38
C THR A 553 -0.65 -15.53 24.48
N ALA A 554 0.40 -14.77 24.20
CA ALA A 554 1.79 -15.16 24.43
C ALA A 554 2.47 -14.11 25.31
N THR A 555 3.33 -14.57 26.22
CA THR A 555 4.14 -13.74 27.13
C THR A 555 5.63 -13.90 26.89
N ASN A 556 6.00 -14.88 26.08
CA ASN A 556 7.40 -15.22 25.74
C ASN A 556 7.49 -15.84 24.34
N ALA A 557 8.70 -16.08 23.88
CA ALA A 557 8.98 -16.58 22.53
C ALA A 557 8.37 -17.97 22.24
N ASP A 558 8.42 -18.88 23.21
CA ASP A 558 7.94 -20.25 23.03
C ASP A 558 6.42 -20.31 23.00
N GLU A 559 5.76 -19.53 23.86
CA GLU A 559 4.32 -19.36 23.83
C GLU A 559 3.84 -18.71 22.52
N LEU A 560 4.62 -17.77 21.96
CA LEU A 560 4.30 -17.16 20.67
C LEU A 560 4.36 -18.19 19.54
N ARG A 561 5.38 -19.06 19.51
CA ARG A 561 5.48 -20.16 18.53
C ARG A 561 4.31 -21.12 18.64
N ASP A 562 3.96 -21.52 19.87
CA ASP A 562 2.80 -22.41 20.12
C ASP A 562 1.49 -21.75 19.71
N ALA A 563 1.27 -20.49 20.05
CA ALA A 563 0.08 -19.72 19.69
C ALA A 563 -0.08 -19.57 18.18
N LEU A 564 1.01 -19.25 17.45
CA LEU A 564 1.01 -19.21 15.98
C LEU A 564 0.69 -20.59 15.37
N GLY A 565 1.27 -21.66 15.92
CA GLY A 565 0.95 -23.02 15.51
C GLY A 565 -0.53 -23.39 15.72
N LYS A 566 -1.14 -22.93 16.82
CA LYS A 566 -2.59 -23.09 17.07
C LYS A 566 -3.41 -22.25 16.09
N ALA A 567 -3.08 -20.96 15.92
CA ALA A 567 -3.75 -20.06 15.00
C ALA A 567 -3.71 -20.57 13.55
N LYS A 568 -2.59 -21.17 13.14
CA LYS A 568 -2.44 -21.78 11.80
C LYS A 568 -3.40 -22.97 11.59
N ARG A 569 -3.74 -23.72 12.66
CA ARG A 569 -4.68 -24.84 12.59
C ARG A 569 -6.15 -24.46 12.72
N GLU A 570 -6.44 -23.23 13.18
CA GLU A 570 -7.83 -22.75 13.24
C GLU A 570 -8.47 -22.67 11.86
N SER A 571 -9.77 -22.88 11.80
CA SER A 571 -10.56 -22.75 10.57
C SER A 571 -11.11 -21.35 10.34
N ARG A 572 -11.04 -20.47 11.35
CA ARG A 572 -11.54 -19.09 11.32
C ARG A 572 -10.45 -18.09 11.65
N THR A 573 -10.74 -16.82 11.44
CA THR A 573 -9.87 -15.72 11.85
C THR A 573 -9.45 -15.85 13.30
N SER A 574 -8.16 -15.67 13.57
CA SER A 574 -7.55 -15.76 14.89
C SER A 574 -6.71 -14.53 15.21
N LEU A 575 -6.59 -14.21 16.50
CA LEU A 575 -5.70 -13.18 17.02
C LEU A 575 -4.73 -13.78 18.02
N VAL A 576 -3.44 -13.54 17.79
CA VAL A 576 -2.34 -13.84 18.72
C VAL A 576 -1.85 -12.50 19.28
N SER A 577 -1.96 -12.29 20.58
CA SER A 577 -1.49 -11.08 21.26
C SER A 577 -0.20 -11.34 21.98
N ILE A 578 0.78 -10.45 21.79
CA ILE A 578 2.04 -10.44 22.53
C ILE A 578 2.43 -9.02 22.92
N ARG A 579 2.87 -8.84 24.17
CA ARG A 579 3.44 -7.59 24.64
C ARG A 579 4.94 -7.58 24.43
N VAL A 580 5.46 -6.44 23.95
CA VAL A 580 6.89 -6.22 23.74
C VAL A 580 7.40 -5.00 24.51
N ASP A 581 8.69 -4.95 24.80
CA ASP A 581 9.31 -3.77 25.40
C ASP A 581 9.40 -2.62 24.36
N PRO A 582 8.68 -1.49 24.54
CA PRO A 582 8.72 -0.37 23.63
C PRO A 582 10.06 0.37 23.61
N ALA A 583 10.93 0.17 24.61
CA ALA A 583 12.23 0.81 24.67
C ALA A 583 13.25 0.16 23.72
N VAL A 584 13.06 -1.11 23.38
CA VAL A 584 13.96 -1.86 22.48
C VAL A 584 13.50 -1.68 21.04
N ARG A 585 14.34 -1.02 20.23
CA ARG A 585 14.02 -0.65 18.84
C ARG A 585 15.06 -1.21 17.88
N VAL A 586 14.64 -1.56 16.67
CA VAL A 586 15.57 -1.87 15.58
C VAL A 586 16.34 -0.60 15.21
N PRO A 587 17.67 -0.65 15.15
CA PRO A 587 18.49 0.51 14.82
C PRO A 587 18.21 1.07 13.40
N ASN A 588 18.60 2.33 13.20
CA ASN A 588 18.74 2.90 11.88
C ASN A 588 20.11 2.51 11.30
N TYR A 589 20.15 2.26 10.00
CA TYR A 589 21.35 1.84 9.27
C TYR A 589 21.72 2.89 8.21
N GLU A 590 22.28 4.01 8.67
CA GLU A 590 22.78 5.12 7.83
C GLU A 590 21.71 5.80 6.94
N GLY A 591 20.43 5.55 7.23
CA GLY A 591 19.32 6.27 6.60
C GLY A 591 18.96 7.52 7.40
N TRP A 592 18.48 8.54 6.73
CA TRP A 592 17.98 9.76 7.37
C TRP A 592 16.61 10.13 6.81
N TRP A 593 15.76 10.69 7.67
CA TRP A 593 14.46 11.20 7.29
C TRP A 593 14.30 12.63 7.81
N ASP A 594 13.94 13.53 6.89
CA ASP A 594 13.71 14.93 7.20
C ASP A 594 12.42 15.11 8.02
N VAL A 595 12.59 15.15 9.33
CA VAL A 595 11.53 15.51 10.27
C VAL A 595 11.93 16.83 10.92
N PRO A 596 11.28 17.95 10.56
CA PRO A 596 11.66 19.27 11.02
C PRO A 596 11.65 19.39 12.55
N ILE A 597 12.67 20.04 13.09
CA ILE A 597 12.81 20.33 14.53
C ILE A 597 12.56 21.80 14.77
N ALA A 598 11.89 22.14 15.87
CA ALA A 598 11.53 23.51 16.20
C ALA A 598 12.75 24.44 16.20
N GLU A 599 12.66 25.57 15.51
CA GLU A 599 13.74 26.58 15.42
C GLU A 599 13.95 27.31 16.74
N VAL A 600 12.89 27.43 17.53
CA VAL A 600 12.91 28.07 18.86
C VAL A 600 12.29 27.13 19.89
N SER A 601 12.99 26.90 21.00
CA SER A 601 12.51 26.10 22.12
C SER A 601 13.11 26.58 23.44
N GLY A 602 12.34 26.49 24.53
CA GLY A 602 12.84 26.64 25.89
C GLY A 602 13.72 25.47 26.35
N GLU A 603 13.59 24.30 25.70
CA GLU A 603 14.29 23.06 26.05
C GLU A 603 15.66 22.99 25.39
N ASP A 604 16.72 22.77 26.19
CA ASP A 604 18.10 22.65 25.70
C ASP A 604 18.27 21.46 24.74
N SER A 605 17.61 20.34 25.02
CA SER A 605 17.64 19.14 24.20
C SER A 605 17.09 19.39 22.80
N VAL A 606 16.02 20.16 22.66
CA VAL A 606 15.44 20.51 21.36
C VAL A 606 16.38 21.43 20.58
N ARG A 607 17.00 22.43 21.27
CA ARG A 607 17.97 23.32 20.62
C ARG A 607 19.22 22.60 20.12
N GLU A 608 19.70 21.58 20.87
CA GLU A 608 20.83 20.75 20.44
C GLU A 608 20.47 19.91 19.21
N ARG A 609 19.30 19.26 19.25
CA ARG A 609 18.80 18.48 18.10
C ARG A 609 18.55 19.35 16.87
N ARG A 610 18.13 20.61 17.04
CA ARG A 610 17.99 21.57 15.93
C ARG A 610 19.33 21.81 15.22
N ARG A 611 20.44 22.00 15.95
CA ARG A 611 21.77 22.16 15.35
C ARG A 611 22.18 20.95 14.52
N GLN A 612 21.99 19.73 15.06
CA GLN A 612 22.27 18.49 14.33
C GLN A 612 21.40 18.34 13.07
N TYR A 613 20.15 18.74 13.16
CA TYR A 613 19.22 18.73 12.02
C TYR A 613 19.68 19.69 10.89
N GLU A 614 20.22 20.84 11.23
CA GLU A 614 20.77 21.79 10.25
C GLU A 614 22.00 21.23 9.52
N ASP A 615 22.85 20.47 10.22
CA ASP A 615 23.96 19.74 9.61
C ASP A 615 23.46 18.64 8.67
N ASP A 616 22.41 17.93 9.06
CA ASP A 616 21.81 16.86 8.25
C ASP A 616 21.14 17.41 6.98
N ILE A 617 20.40 18.52 7.05
CA ILE A 617 19.82 19.20 5.88
C ILE A 617 20.90 19.60 4.88
N ALA A 618 22.08 20.01 5.34
CA ALA A 618 23.18 20.42 4.46
C ALA A 618 23.67 19.29 3.54
N ARG A 619 23.35 18.01 3.86
CA ARG A 619 23.65 16.83 3.02
C ARG A 619 22.61 16.56 1.93
N GLN A 620 21.47 17.23 1.98
CA GLN A 620 20.45 17.08 0.93
C GLN A 620 20.97 17.58 -0.42
N ARG A 621 20.70 16.79 -1.46
CA ARG A 621 21.15 17.11 -2.82
C ARG A 621 19.99 17.45 -3.75
N TRP A 622 20.26 18.36 -4.65
CA TRP A 622 19.43 18.66 -5.80
C TRP A 622 19.91 17.85 -7.01
N TYR A 623 18.97 17.23 -7.69
CA TYR A 623 19.17 16.49 -8.92
C TYR A 623 18.37 17.20 -10.02
N GLY A 624 19.02 17.75 -11.02
CA GLY A 624 18.36 18.50 -12.09
C GLY A 624 19.34 19.02 -13.11
#